data_65c6f4509653145826c9c63063459f95
#
_entry.id   65c6f4509653145826c9c63063459f95
#
_cell.length_a   1.000
_cell.length_b   1.000
_cell.length_c   1.000
_cell.angle_alpha   90.00
_cell.angle_beta   90.00
_cell.angle_gamma   90.00
#
_symmetry.space_group_name_H-M   'P 1'
#
loop_
_entity.id
_entity.type
_entity.pdbx_description
1 polymer ?
#
loop_
_entity_poly.entity_id
_entity_poly.type
_entity_poly.pdbx_seq_one_letter_code
_entity_poly.pdbx_strand_id
1 'polypeptide(L)'
;MSTKPVQHPRNAPHTSFNVMGCAFFAHAAAYCRGVVLALCIAFVCAESVWAQKADTLSVVFTGDVLLDRGVRQRIEYLGLSNLVGPKLQQIFNQSHFVVGNLECPATKIKQPVFKRFVFRGEPEWLTMLAKHGFTHLNLANNHSIDQGREALLDTRKNIEQAGITHFGAGRNMAEAAHPLLLATHPRPVYTLASLRLPLENYAYLPAKPCVSQEPLDTLVARIKHLRHNEPNAYIVVSLHWGIEHQLTPTALQRRQARLLIDAGANILVCHHTHTLQSIEQYKGCPIYYSIGNFIFDQTKPINTRACVVKVVLTANDAHVETIPIEINDCVPEVYQLTSLPVNK
;
A
#
# COMPACT_ATOMS: atom_id res chain seq x y z
N MET A 1 79.07 59.10 24.63
CA MET A 1 79.15 60.03 25.78
C MET A 1 78.03 59.58 26.72
N SER A 2 78.43 58.96 27.75
CA SER A 2 78.34 59.35 29.18
C SER A 2 76.92 59.33 29.70
N THR A 3 76.53 58.70 30.71
CA THR A 3 77.10 58.04 31.89
C THR A 3 75.93 57.55 32.75
N LYS A 4 76.13 56.49 33.39
CA LYS A 4 75.45 55.80 34.54
C LYS A 4 75.00 56.83 35.68
N PRO A 5 74.42 56.39 36.82
CA PRO A 5 73.86 55.05 37.25
C PRO A 5 72.70 55.21 38.31
N VAL A 6 72.13 53.97 38.71
CA VAL A 6 71.92 53.50 40.15
C VAL A 6 70.67 54.05 40.89
N GLN A 7 69.78 53.14 41.36
CA GLN A 7 69.76 52.42 42.62
C GLN A 7 68.43 51.72 42.92
N HIS A 8 68.50 50.47 43.42
CA HIS A 8 67.47 49.82 44.19
C HIS A 8 67.20 50.43 45.57
N PRO A 9 66.06 50.19 46.23
CA PRO A 9 65.90 48.97 46.96
C PRO A 9 64.42 48.49 47.18
N ARG A 10 64.32 47.17 47.38
CA ARG A 10 63.55 46.35 48.37
C ARG A 10 62.10 46.79 48.74
N ASN A 11 61.14 45.92 48.56
CA ASN A 11 60.48 45.05 49.57
C ASN A 11 59.27 44.31 48.96
N ALA A 12 59.27 43.02 49.14
CA ALA A 12 58.08 42.18 48.89
C ALA A 12 57.11 42.23 50.08
N PRO A 13 55.85 41.97 49.86
CA PRO A 13 55.12 41.15 50.81
C PRO A 13 54.53 39.89 50.17
N HIS A 14 54.62 38.78 50.87
CA HIS A 14 54.00 37.56 50.69
C HIS A 14 52.44 37.72 50.65
N THR A 15 51.81 37.27 49.61
CA THR A 15 50.37 37.02 49.65
C THR A 15 50.13 35.54 49.31
N SER A 16 49.62 34.85 50.32
CA SER A 16 49.10 33.48 50.30
C SER A 16 48.03 33.32 49.22
N PHE A 17 48.32 32.53 48.21
CA PHE A 17 47.29 32.12 47.21
C PHE A 17 46.36 31.11 47.84
N ASN A 18 45.09 31.47 47.91
CA ASN A 18 44.00 30.69 48.42
C ASN A 18 43.75 29.46 47.51
N VAL A 19 43.89 28.24 48.04
CA VAL A 19 43.70 26.94 47.41
C VAL A 19 42.19 26.68 47.07
N MET A 20 41.28 27.61 47.35
CA MET A 20 39.83 27.42 47.14
C MET A 20 39.38 27.65 45.70
N GLY A 21 40.18 28.26 44.80
CA GLY A 21 39.78 28.54 43.41
C GLY A 21 39.84 27.33 42.45
N CYS A 22 40.72 26.35 42.73
CA CYS A 22 40.91 25.21 41.79
C CYS A 22 39.83 24.15 41.87
N ALA A 23 39.10 24.01 42.99
CA ALA A 23 38.04 22.99 43.12
C ALA A 23 36.75 23.40 42.34
N PHE A 24 36.47 24.68 42.25
CA PHE A 24 35.27 25.17 41.53
C PHE A 24 35.39 25.04 40.01
N PHE A 25 36.55 25.22 39.42
CA PHE A 25 36.79 25.04 38.00
C PHE A 25 36.83 23.57 37.57
N ALA A 26 37.27 22.67 38.42
CA ALA A 26 37.28 21.24 38.14
C ALA A 26 35.83 20.67 38.10
N HIS A 27 34.93 21.11 38.99
CA HIS A 27 33.53 20.68 39.01
C HIS A 27 32.73 21.24 37.85
N ALA A 28 32.97 22.52 37.46
CA ALA A 28 32.32 23.13 36.31
C ALA A 28 32.74 22.44 35.00
N ALA A 29 34.01 22.10 34.83
CA ALA A 29 34.50 21.38 33.64
C ALA A 29 33.97 19.97 33.54
N ALA A 30 33.81 19.24 34.67
CA ALA A 30 33.22 17.88 34.69
C ALA A 30 31.71 17.93 34.36
N TYR A 31 30.99 18.97 34.87
CA TYR A 31 29.56 19.14 34.59
C TYR A 31 29.31 19.47 33.11
N CYS A 32 30.10 20.39 32.52
CA CYS A 32 30.01 20.70 31.08
C CYS A 32 30.33 19.49 30.19
N ARG A 33 31.33 18.68 30.56
CA ARG A 33 31.62 17.42 29.81
C ARG A 33 30.49 16.42 29.90
N GLY A 34 29.85 16.26 31.07
CA GLY A 34 28.69 15.38 31.24
C GLY A 34 27.48 15.82 30.43
N VAL A 35 27.18 17.14 30.41
CA VAL A 35 26.07 17.69 29.65
C VAL A 35 26.29 17.59 28.13
N VAL A 36 27.52 17.87 27.66
CA VAL A 36 27.87 17.71 26.23
C VAL A 36 27.79 16.26 25.81
N LEU A 37 28.28 15.31 26.65
CA LEU A 37 28.19 13.88 26.34
C LEU A 37 26.74 13.40 26.31
N ALA A 38 25.89 13.84 27.24
CA ALA A 38 24.46 13.53 27.27
C ALA A 38 23.70 14.09 26.04
N LEU A 39 24.02 15.32 25.63
CA LEU A 39 23.47 15.92 24.42
C LEU A 39 23.92 15.21 23.14
N CYS A 40 25.18 14.80 23.06
CA CYS A 40 25.70 14.01 21.93
C CYS A 40 25.02 12.62 21.86
N ILE A 41 24.84 11.93 23.00
CA ILE A 41 24.12 10.65 23.04
C ILE A 41 22.65 10.83 22.66
N ALA A 42 21.98 11.88 23.13
CA ALA A 42 20.61 12.19 22.76
C ALA A 42 20.47 12.52 21.26
N PHE A 43 21.43 13.22 20.67
CA PHE A 43 21.45 13.55 19.25
C PHE A 43 21.68 12.31 18.38
N VAL A 44 22.65 11.45 18.75
CA VAL A 44 22.92 10.18 18.05
C VAL A 44 21.73 9.22 18.17
N CYS A 45 21.05 9.15 19.34
CA CYS A 45 19.83 8.37 19.50
C CYS A 45 18.65 8.95 18.69
N ALA A 46 18.55 10.28 18.58
CA ALA A 46 17.54 10.93 17.76
C ALA A 46 17.75 10.65 16.26
N GLU A 47 18.97 10.75 15.76
CA GLU A 47 19.29 10.42 14.37
C GLU A 47 19.02 8.95 14.05
N SER A 48 19.33 8.01 14.95
CA SER A 48 19.04 6.60 14.74
C SER A 48 17.52 6.29 14.71
N VAL A 49 16.71 7.01 15.50
CA VAL A 49 15.25 6.88 15.47
C VAL A 49 14.65 7.49 14.19
N TRP A 50 15.23 8.59 13.67
CA TRP A 50 14.80 9.16 12.39
C TRP A 50 15.27 8.34 11.19
N ALA A 51 16.50 7.82 11.20
CA ALA A 51 17.03 6.93 10.17
C ALA A 51 16.22 5.62 10.09
N GLN A 52 15.80 5.05 11.22
CA GLN A 52 15.00 3.82 11.26
C GLN A 52 13.59 4.02 10.69
N LYS A 53 13.03 5.24 10.72
CA LYS A 53 11.74 5.58 10.12
C LYS A 53 11.84 5.80 8.61
N ALA A 54 13.03 6.12 8.08
CA ALA A 54 13.30 6.30 6.65
C ALA A 54 13.50 4.97 5.89
N ASP A 55 13.76 3.86 6.61
CA ASP A 55 14.10 2.55 6.02
C ASP A 55 12.92 1.59 5.91
N THR A 56 11.70 2.05 6.10
CA THR A 56 10.50 1.21 5.98
C THR A 56 9.53 1.73 4.93
N LEU A 57 8.93 0.81 4.20
CA LEU A 57 7.85 1.10 3.26
C LEU A 57 6.58 0.37 3.71
N SER A 58 5.46 1.08 3.79
CA SER A 58 4.16 0.49 4.10
C SER A 58 3.21 0.60 2.90
N VAL A 59 2.63 -0.53 2.52
CA VAL A 59 1.62 -0.65 1.47
C VAL A 59 0.37 -1.28 2.05
N VAL A 60 -0.78 -0.67 1.80
CA VAL A 60 -2.09 -1.17 2.22
C VAL A 60 -2.87 -1.59 0.98
N PHE A 61 -3.37 -2.82 0.96
CA PHE A 61 -4.25 -3.35 -0.08
C PHE A 61 -5.66 -3.45 0.46
N THR A 62 -6.62 -2.89 -0.27
CA THR A 62 -8.05 -2.93 0.07
C THR A 62 -8.81 -3.84 -0.88
N GLY A 63 -9.99 -4.28 -0.46
CA GLY A 63 -10.91 -5.06 -1.28
C GLY A 63 -11.54 -4.27 -2.43
N ASP A 64 -12.66 -4.79 -2.95
CA ASP A 64 -13.35 -4.25 -4.11
C ASP A 64 -13.99 -2.88 -3.81
N VAL A 65 -13.74 -1.91 -4.70
CA VAL A 65 -14.25 -0.54 -4.64
C VAL A 65 -15.23 -0.34 -5.79
N LEU A 66 -16.51 -0.23 -5.48
CA LEU A 66 -17.60 0.10 -6.42
C LEU A 66 -18.03 1.56 -6.20
N LEU A 67 -18.12 2.33 -7.28
CA LEU A 67 -18.64 3.70 -7.27
C LEU A 67 -19.96 3.79 -8.05
N ASP A 68 -20.86 2.84 -7.81
CA ASP A 68 -22.19 2.78 -8.46
C ASP A 68 -23.26 2.19 -7.52
N ARG A 69 -24.46 1.99 -7.97
CA ARG A 69 -25.59 1.41 -7.25
C ARG A 69 -25.85 2.08 -5.89
N GLY A 70 -25.86 1.31 -4.78
CA GLY A 70 -26.06 1.84 -3.44
C GLY A 70 -24.96 2.81 -2.98
N VAL A 71 -23.72 2.59 -3.41
CA VAL A 71 -22.62 3.53 -3.15
C VAL A 71 -22.86 4.87 -3.84
N ARG A 72 -23.34 4.87 -5.11
CA ARG A 72 -23.76 6.09 -5.82
C ARG A 72 -24.81 6.84 -5.03
N GLN A 73 -25.89 6.15 -4.63
CA GLN A 73 -26.99 6.75 -3.88
C GLN A 73 -26.48 7.37 -2.58
N ARG A 74 -25.60 6.68 -1.87
CA ARG A 74 -24.98 7.20 -0.64
C ARG A 74 -24.16 8.48 -0.90
N ILE A 75 -23.32 8.47 -1.93
CA ILE A 75 -22.50 9.63 -2.30
C ILE A 75 -23.39 10.84 -2.66
N GLU A 76 -24.43 10.62 -3.45
CA GLU A 76 -25.35 11.67 -3.89
C GLU A 76 -26.18 12.26 -2.73
N TYR A 77 -26.53 11.43 -1.73
CA TYR A 77 -27.35 11.85 -0.59
C TYR A 77 -26.51 12.43 0.58
N LEU A 78 -25.39 11.80 0.94
CA LEU A 78 -24.57 12.16 2.11
C LEU A 78 -23.27 12.89 1.76
N GLY A 79 -22.96 12.98 0.47
CA GLY A 79 -21.69 13.55 0.01
C GLY A 79 -20.50 12.60 0.10
N LEU A 80 -19.32 13.11 -0.23
CA LEU A 80 -18.12 12.33 -0.50
C LEU A 80 -17.19 12.11 0.73
N SER A 81 -17.50 12.73 1.87
CA SER A 81 -16.53 12.88 2.96
C SER A 81 -16.40 11.68 3.89
N ASN A 82 -17.31 10.70 3.84
CA ASN A 82 -17.40 9.64 4.84
C ASN A 82 -17.49 8.23 4.21
N LEU A 83 -16.59 7.91 3.27
CA LEU A 83 -16.53 6.58 2.65
C LEU A 83 -15.49 5.64 3.24
N VAL A 84 -14.72 6.09 4.22
CA VAL A 84 -13.72 5.27 4.93
C VAL A 84 -13.83 5.57 6.42
N GLY A 85 -13.96 4.52 7.24
CA GLY A 85 -14.06 4.66 8.69
C GLY A 85 -12.82 5.29 9.33
N PRO A 86 -12.97 6.00 10.48
CA PRO A 86 -11.88 6.82 11.05
C PRO A 86 -10.58 6.06 11.35
N LYS A 87 -10.68 4.81 11.84
CA LYS A 87 -9.49 3.98 12.12
C LYS A 87 -8.77 3.58 10.84
N LEU A 88 -9.50 3.24 9.77
CA LEU A 88 -8.92 2.96 8.46
C LEU A 88 -8.29 4.20 7.86
N GLN A 89 -8.93 5.37 7.99
CA GLN A 89 -8.37 6.63 7.55
C GLN A 89 -7.04 6.94 8.24
N GLN A 90 -6.93 6.66 9.53
CA GLN A 90 -5.65 6.80 10.26
C GLN A 90 -4.57 5.85 9.72
N ILE A 91 -4.93 4.59 9.42
CA ILE A 91 -4.01 3.60 8.82
C ILE A 91 -3.55 4.09 7.44
N PHE A 92 -4.45 4.61 6.61
CA PHE A 92 -4.12 5.14 5.28
C PHE A 92 -3.18 6.33 5.37
N ASN A 93 -3.46 7.28 6.27
CA ASN A 93 -2.63 8.46 6.48
C ASN A 93 -1.20 8.13 6.98
N GLN A 94 -1.02 6.97 7.60
CA GLN A 94 0.27 6.47 8.08
C GLN A 94 0.97 5.53 7.08
N SER A 95 0.36 5.29 5.93
CA SER A 95 0.88 4.37 4.91
C SER A 95 1.44 5.15 3.72
N HIS A 96 2.48 4.60 3.09
CA HIS A 96 3.09 5.22 1.90
C HIS A 96 2.22 5.01 0.67
N PHE A 97 1.60 3.83 0.55
CA PHE A 97 0.73 3.49 -0.56
C PHE A 97 -0.54 2.81 -0.07
N VAL A 98 -1.66 3.19 -0.69
CA VAL A 98 -2.96 2.52 -0.55
C VAL A 98 -3.41 2.10 -1.94
N VAL A 99 -3.62 0.79 -2.11
CA VAL A 99 -3.95 0.14 -3.37
C VAL A 99 -5.35 -0.43 -3.29
N GLY A 100 -6.26 -0.01 -4.18
CA GLY A 100 -7.62 -0.53 -4.27
C GLY A 100 -7.87 -1.27 -5.59
N ASN A 101 -8.90 -2.12 -5.63
CA ASN A 101 -9.43 -2.70 -6.85
C ASN A 101 -10.67 -1.91 -7.28
N LEU A 102 -10.55 -1.04 -8.30
CA LEU A 102 -11.68 -0.25 -8.80
C LEU A 102 -12.54 -1.10 -9.72
N GLU A 103 -13.67 -1.58 -9.20
CA GLU A 103 -14.56 -2.54 -9.88
C GLU A 103 -15.69 -1.84 -10.64
N CYS A 104 -15.39 -0.74 -11.28
CA CYS A 104 -16.25 -0.06 -12.23
C CYS A 104 -15.44 0.91 -13.10
N PRO A 105 -15.89 1.25 -14.33
CA PRO A 105 -15.36 2.39 -15.05
C PRO A 105 -15.74 3.69 -14.34
N ALA A 106 -14.82 4.64 -14.24
CA ALA A 106 -15.07 5.99 -13.77
C ALA A 106 -15.02 6.95 -14.98
N THR A 107 -16.17 7.16 -15.63
CA THR A 107 -16.26 7.83 -16.95
C THR A 107 -17.60 8.49 -17.16
N LYS A 108 -17.64 9.53 -18.01
CA LYS A 108 -18.89 10.12 -18.54
C LYS A 108 -19.44 9.35 -19.74
N ILE A 109 -18.68 8.44 -20.33
CA ILE A 109 -19.12 7.62 -21.47
C ILE A 109 -20.19 6.64 -20.98
N LYS A 110 -21.31 6.60 -21.70
CA LYS A 110 -22.47 5.74 -21.44
C LYS A 110 -22.69 4.83 -22.64
N GLN A 111 -21.88 3.79 -22.73
CA GLN A 111 -21.94 2.77 -23.78
C GLN A 111 -21.91 1.36 -23.14
N PRO A 112 -22.99 1.02 -22.40
CA PRO A 112 -23.02 -0.23 -21.63
C PRO A 112 -22.88 -1.44 -22.53
N VAL A 113 -22.01 -2.37 -22.13
CA VAL A 113 -21.92 -3.69 -22.75
C VAL A 113 -23.13 -4.53 -22.35
N PHE A 114 -23.52 -5.49 -23.18
CA PHE A 114 -24.63 -6.39 -22.87
C PHE A 114 -24.19 -7.46 -21.90
N LYS A 115 -24.41 -7.24 -20.60
CA LYS A 115 -24.21 -8.23 -19.52
C LYS A 115 -25.16 -7.96 -18.35
N ARG A 116 -25.25 -8.90 -17.41
CA ARG A 116 -26.23 -8.86 -16.31
C ARG A 116 -26.05 -7.66 -15.39
N PHE A 117 -24.81 -7.36 -15.01
CA PHE A 117 -24.43 -6.24 -14.13
C PHE A 117 -23.48 -5.32 -14.89
N VAL A 118 -23.83 -4.07 -15.00
CA VAL A 118 -23.05 -3.05 -15.72
C VAL A 118 -22.93 -1.83 -14.82
N PHE A 119 -21.70 -1.45 -14.51
CA PHE A 119 -21.40 -0.37 -13.59
C PHE A 119 -20.81 0.85 -14.29
N ARG A 120 -20.89 1.99 -13.60
CA ARG A 120 -20.28 3.25 -14.04
C ARG A 120 -20.22 4.26 -12.89
N GLY A 121 -19.03 4.57 -12.41
CA GLY A 121 -18.77 5.69 -11.49
C GLY A 121 -18.64 7.02 -12.20
N GLU A 122 -18.85 8.12 -11.48
CA GLU A 122 -18.55 9.45 -11.97
C GLU A 122 -17.05 9.76 -11.82
N PRO A 123 -16.37 10.36 -12.83
CA PRO A 123 -14.94 10.66 -12.75
C PRO A 123 -14.56 11.54 -11.56
N GLU A 124 -15.43 12.47 -11.18
CA GLU A 124 -15.21 13.41 -10.08
C GLU A 124 -15.03 12.70 -8.72
N TRP A 125 -15.58 11.49 -8.58
CA TRP A 125 -15.47 10.72 -7.34
C TRP A 125 -14.08 10.09 -7.13
N LEU A 126 -13.26 10.03 -8.15
CA LEU A 126 -11.88 9.60 -8.03
C LEU A 126 -11.05 10.56 -7.16
N THR A 127 -11.34 11.86 -7.22
CA THR A 127 -10.67 12.85 -6.35
C THR A 127 -10.96 12.63 -4.88
N MET A 128 -12.10 12.03 -4.55
CA MET A 128 -12.45 11.63 -3.20
C MET A 128 -11.61 10.43 -2.75
N LEU A 129 -11.44 9.41 -3.60
CA LEU A 129 -10.55 8.29 -3.29
C LEU A 129 -9.13 8.79 -3.02
N ALA A 130 -8.64 9.73 -3.84
CA ALA A 130 -7.35 10.39 -3.60
C ALA A 130 -7.29 11.10 -2.25
N LYS A 131 -8.33 11.85 -1.87
CA LYS A 131 -8.43 12.53 -0.56
C LYS A 131 -8.48 11.55 0.63
N HIS A 132 -9.05 10.37 0.44
CA HIS A 132 -8.99 9.29 1.43
C HIS A 132 -7.65 8.57 1.47
N GLY A 133 -6.71 8.90 0.59
CA GLY A 133 -5.35 8.38 0.59
C GLY A 133 -5.10 7.25 -0.40
N PHE A 134 -6.04 6.90 -1.27
CA PHE A 134 -5.77 5.96 -2.37
C PHE A 134 -4.72 6.54 -3.31
N THR A 135 -3.65 5.80 -3.49
CA THR A 135 -2.52 6.18 -4.35
C THR A 135 -2.49 5.37 -5.65
N HIS A 136 -3.07 4.16 -5.63
CA HIS A 136 -3.05 3.24 -6.76
C HIS A 136 -4.38 2.50 -6.90
N LEU A 137 -4.80 2.28 -8.15
CA LEU A 137 -6.02 1.52 -8.47
C LEU A 137 -5.73 0.42 -9.47
N ASN A 138 -6.06 -0.83 -9.09
CA ASN A 138 -6.07 -1.97 -9.97
C ASN A 138 -7.32 -1.94 -10.86
N LEU A 139 -7.14 -2.15 -12.15
CA LEU A 139 -8.22 -2.24 -13.15
C LEU A 139 -8.34 -3.63 -13.78
N ALA A 140 -7.56 -4.62 -13.34
CA ALA A 140 -7.63 -5.98 -13.89
C ALA A 140 -8.82 -6.75 -13.30
N ASN A 141 -10.03 -6.32 -13.60
CA ASN A 141 -11.28 -6.95 -13.15
C ASN A 141 -12.32 -7.03 -14.28
N ASN A 142 -13.39 -7.78 -14.06
CA ASN A 142 -14.42 -8.06 -15.06
C ASN A 142 -15.37 -6.86 -15.29
N HIS A 143 -15.33 -5.84 -14.46
CA HIS A 143 -16.18 -4.64 -14.59
C HIS A 143 -15.48 -3.43 -15.21
N SER A 144 -14.18 -3.43 -15.39
CA SER A 144 -13.44 -2.29 -15.94
C SER A 144 -13.84 -1.90 -17.37
N ILE A 145 -14.47 -2.84 -18.13
CA ILE A 145 -14.90 -2.60 -19.52
C ILE A 145 -16.44 -2.49 -19.64
N ASP A 146 -17.14 -2.27 -18.57
CA ASP A 146 -18.62 -2.24 -18.56
C ASP A 146 -19.22 -1.17 -19.48
N GLN A 147 -18.50 -0.11 -19.75
CA GLN A 147 -18.89 0.96 -20.66
C GLN A 147 -18.07 0.98 -21.96
N GLY A 148 -17.48 -0.16 -22.32
CA GLY A 148 -16.70 -0.32 -23.54
C GLY A 148 -15.23 0.02 -23.38
N ARG A 149 -14.45 -0.21 -24.44
CA ARG A 149 -12.98 -0.06 -24.43
C ARG A 149 -12.54 1.41 -24.37
N GLU A 150 -13.28 2.30 -25.01
CA GLU A 150 -13.03 3.75 -24.93
C GLU A 150 -13.27 4.28 -23.51
N ALA A 151 -14.28 3.76 -22.82
CA ALA A 151 -14.54 4.08 -21.42
C ALA A 151 -13.42 3.55 -20.49
N LEU A 152 -12.79 2.42 -20.80
CA LEU A 152 -11.61 1.94 -20.08
C LEU A 152 -10.44 2.94 -20.21
N LEU A 153 -10.17 3.44 -21.42
CA LEU A 153 -9.12 4.44 -21.65
C LEU A 153 -9.45 5.78 -20.98
N ASP A 154 -10.71 6.21 -21.03
CA ASP A 154 -11.17 7.40 -20.34
C ASP A 154 -11.06 7.26 -18.83
N THR A 155 -11.41 6.10 -18.27
CA THR A 155 -11.23 5.79 -16.84
C THR A 155 -9.77 5.91 -16.41
N ARG A 156 -8.83 5.36 -17.16
CA ARG A 156 -7.40 5.48 -16.90
C ARG A 156 -6.96 6.94 -16.81
N LYS A 157 -7.34 7.74 -17.81
CA LYS A 157 -7.07 9.18 -17.86
C LYS A 157 -7.67 9.91 -16.65
N ASN A 158 -8.90 9.60 -16.27
CA ASN A 158 -9.57 10.23 -15.14
C ASN A 158 -8.91 9.88 -13.80
N ILE A 159 -8.40 8.64 -13.64
CA ILE A 159 -7.60 8.23 -12.48
C ILE A 159 -6.30 9.04 -12.39
N GLU A 160 -5.57 9.20 -13.51
CA GLU A 160 -4.36 10.02 -13.58
C GLU A 160 -4.64 11.49 -13.25
N GLN A 161 -5.75 12.05 -13.75
CA GLN A 161 -6.18 13.42 -13.44
C GLN A 161 -6.54 13.61 -11.96
N ALA A 162 -7.00 12.57 -11.28
CA ALA A 162 -7.23 12.59 -9.84
C ALA A 162 -5.95 12.45 -9.00
N GLY A 163 -4.77 12.32 -9.63
CA GLY A 163 -3.49 12.13 -8.95
C GLY A 163 -3.26 10.71 -8.45
N ILE A 164 -3.99 9.72 -8.95
CA ILE A 164 -3.87 8.31 -8.61
C ILE A 164 -3.17 7.57 -9.76
N THR A 165 -2.31 6.62 -9.46
CA THR A 165 -1.70 5.72 -10.45
C THR A 165 -2.63 4.53 -10.68
N HIS A 166 -2.74 4.06 -11.92
CA HIS A 166 -3.47 2.82 -12.24
C HIS A 166 -2.55 1.74 -12.79
N PHE A 167 -2.99 0.49 -12.70
CA PHE A 167 -2.33 -0.67 -13.29
C PHE A 167 -3.36 -1.75 -13.65
N GLY A 168 -2.93 -2.78 -14.37
CA GLY A 168 -3.81 -3.88 -14.74
C GLY A 168 -4.72 -3.59 -15.95
N ALA A 169 -4.57 -2.45 -16.63
CA ALA A 169 -5.25 -2.11 -17.87
C ALA A 169 -4.34 -1.29 -18.79
N GLY A 170 -4.54 -1.41 -20.10
CA GLY A 170 -3.70 -0.77 -21.10
C GLY A 170 -4.35 -0.59 -22.47
N ARG A 171 -3.66 0.10 -23.36
CA ARG A 171 -4.05 0.23 -24.80
C ARG A 171 -3.93 -1.09 -25.55
N ASN A 172 -3.23 -2.05 -24.96
CA ASN A 172 -3.05 -3.41 -25.44
C ASN A 172 -2.64 -4.32 -24.27
N MET A 173 -2.56 -5.64 -24.48
CA MET A 173 -2.21 -6.60 -23.43
C MET A 173 -0.81 -6.39 -22.87
N ALA A 174 0.16 -6.01 -23.70
CA ALA A 174 1.53 -5.79 -23.22
C ALA A 174 1.59 -4.65 -22.20
N GLU A 175 0.88 -3.56 -22.45
CA GLU A 175 0.75 -2.43 -21.52
C GLU A 175 -0.08 -2.83 -20.28
N ALA A 176 -1.22 -3.52 -20.48
CA ALA A 176 -2.09 -3.93 -19.38
C ALA A 176 -1.41 -4.88 -18.38
N ALA A 177 -0.57 -5.78 -18.88
CA ALA A 177 0.13 -6.78 -18.07
C ALA A 177 1.53 -6.33 -17.59
N HIS A 178 1.91 -5.08 -17.86
CA HIS A 178 3.22 -4.57 -17.41
C HIS A 178 3.28 -4.49 -15.89
N PRO A 179 4.33 -5.05 -15.24
CA PRO A 179 4.53 -4.90 -13.81
C PRO A 179 4.67 -3.44 -13.40
N LEU A 180 3.91 -2.99 -12.42
CA LEU A 180 4.06 -1.65 -11.88
C LEU A 180 5.12 -1.65 -10.76
N LEU A 181 6.15 -0.83 -10.89
CA LEU A 181 7.10 -0.55 -9.82
C LEU A 181 6.46 0.45 -8.85
N LEU A 182 6.09 0.00 -7.65
CA LEU A 182 5.52 0.84 -6.58
C LEU A 182 6.59 1.68 -5.90
N ALA A 183 7.75 1.09 -5.63
CA ALA A 183 8.85 1.73 -4.93
C ALA A 183 10.19 1.08 -5.30
N THR A 184 11.29 1.84 -5.17
CA THR A 184 12.66 1.35 -5.32
C THR A 184 13.35 1.13 -3.98
N HIS A 185 12.88 1.79 -2.92
CA HIS A 185 13.48 1.79 -1.58
C HIS A 185 12.42 1.44 -0.52
N PRO A 186 12.76 0.67 0.53
CA PRO A 186 14.06 0.11 0.92
C PRO A 186 14.52 -1.08 0.06
N ARG A 187 13.64 -1.61 -0.78
CA ARG A 187 13.88 -2.64 -1.81
C ARG A 187 12.86 -2.44 -2.94
N PRO A 188 13.15 -2.90 -4.16
CA PRO A 188 12.15 -2.81 -5.24
C PRO A 188 10.86 -3.53 -4.87
N VAL A 189 9.72 -2.88 -5.09
CA VAL A 189 8.38 -3.43 -4.85
C VAL A 189 7.60 -3.37 -6.15
N TYR A 190 7.25 -4.53 -6.67
CA TYR A 190 6.46 -4.64 -7.90
C TYR A 190 5.07 -5.19 -7.60
N THR A 191 4.07 -4.67 -8.30
CA THR A 191 2.74 -5.27 -8.34
C THR A 191 2.37 -5.66 -9.76
N LEU A 192 1.82 -6.88 -9.90
CA LEU A 192 1.24 -7.40 -11.13
C LEU A 192 -0.23 -7.68 -10.89
N ALA A 193 -1.06 -7.42 -11.91
CA ALA A 193 -2.49 -7.74 -11.83
C ALA A 193 -2.91 -8.62 -12.99
N SER A 194 -3.88 -9.51 -12.77
CA SER A 194 -4.48 -10.29 -13.84
C SER A 194 -5.93 -10.67 -13.52
N LEU A 195 -6.80 -10.45 -14.48
CA LEU A 195 -8.14 -11.01 -14.50
C LEU A 195 -8.06 -12.48 -14.92
N ARG A 196 -8.62 -13.37 -14.09
CA ARG A 196 -8.65 -14.82 -14.32
C ARG A 196 -10.08 -15.35 -14.50
N LEU A 197 -10.92 -14.52 -15.11
CA LEU A 197 -12.31 -14.82 -15.46
C LEU A 197 -12.55 -14.49 -16.93
N PRO A 198 -13.51 -15.11 -17.59
CA PRO A 198 -13.98 -14.65 -18.88
C PRO A 198 -14.50 -13.21 -18.80
N LEU A 199 -14.16 -12.37 -19.78
CA LEU A 199 -14.84 -11.08 -19.95
C LEU A 199 -16.20 -11.38 -20.57
N GLU A 200 -17.26 -11.15 -19.82
CA GLU A 200 -18.63 -11.32 -20.32
C GLU A 200 -18.86 -10.39 -21.53
N ASN A 201 -19.35 -11.00 -22.63
CA ASN A 201 -19.69 -10.31 -23.89
C ASN A 201 -18.56 -9.49 -24.51
N TYR A 202 -17.30 -9.74 -24.15
CA TYR A 202 -16.13 -9.12 -24.74
C TYR A 202 -15.15 -10.17 -25.25
N ALA A 203 -14.77 -10.05 -26.52
CA ALA A 203 -13.71 -10.89 -27.07
C ALA A 203 -12.35 -10.52 -26.46
N TYR A 204 -11.52 -11.54 -26.20
CA TYR A 204 -10.12 -11.36 -25.91
C TYR A 204 -9.40 -10.78 -27.15
N LEU A 205 -9.02 -9.52 -27.10
CA LEU A 205 -8.36 -8.80 -28.19
C LEU A 205 -7.06 -8.15 -27.65
N PRO A 206 -5.93 -8.88 -27.67
CA PRO A 206 -4.70 -8.42 -27.01
C PRO A 206 -4.07 -7.17 -27.66
N ALA A 207 -4.43 -6.85 -28.89
CA ALA A 207 -3.97 -5.64 -29.60
C ALA A 207 -4.89 -4.43 -29.42
N LYS A 208 -5.99 -4.57 -28.68
CA LYS A 208 -6.96 -3.50 -28.39
C LYS A 208 -6.90 -3.11 -26.91
N PRO A 209 -7.45 -1.93 -26.52
CA PRO A 209 -7.55 -1.56 -25.12
C PRO A 209 -8.21 -2.66 -24.29
N CYS A 210 -7.54 -3.11 -23.24
CA CYS A 210 -7.96 -4.26 -22.45
C CYS A 210 -7.44 -4.20 -21.01
N VAL A 211 -8.00 -5.06 -20.17
CA VAL A 211 -7.44 -5.38 -18.85
C VAL A 211 -6.37 -6.46 -18.99
N SER A 212 -5.49 -6.57 -18.01
CA SER A 212 -4.51 -7.65 -17.93
C SER A 212 -5.23 -8.99 -17.78
N GLN A 213 -5.17 -9.82 -18.80
CA GLN A 213 -5.81 -11.15 -18.89
C GLN A 213 -4.94 -12.11 -19.70
N GLU A 214 -3.64 -12.00 -19.58
CA GLU A 214 -2.71 -12.89 -20.29
C GLU A 214 -2.86 -14.36 -19.82
N PRO A 215 -2.46 -15.36 -20.63
CA PRO A 215 -2.41 -16.76 -20.21
C PRO A 215 -1.61 -16.94 -18.92
N LEU A 216 -1.98 -17.94 -18.09
CA LEU A 216 -1.31 -18.20 -16.81
C LEU A 216 0.19 -18.43 -16.98
N ASP A 217 0.58 -19.19 -18.00
CA ASP A 217 1.99 -19.50 -18.25
C ASP A 217 2.80 -18.25 -18.60
N THR A 218 2.17 -17.29 -19.29
CA THR A 218 2.79 -16.00 -19.58
C THR A 218 2.97 -15.18 -18.29
N LEU A 219 1.97 -15.14 -17.39
CA LEU A 219 2.09 -14.48 -16.09
C LEU A 219 3.18 -15.13 -15.23
N VAL A 220 3.23 -16.47 -15.19
CA VAL A 220 4.29 -17.25 -14.50
C VAL A 220 5.67 -16.91 -15.07
N ALA A 221 5.82 -16.89 -16.40
CA ALA A 221 7.09 -16.53 -17.06
C ALA A 221 7.51 -15.09 -16.73
N ARG A 222 6.56 -14.14 -16.68
CA ARG A 222 6.80 -12.74 -16.33
C ARG A 222 7.29 -12.60 -14.87
N ILE A 223 6.69 -13.32 -13.92
CA ILE A 223 7.13 -13.32 -12.53
C ILE A 223 8.54 -13.92 -12.40
N LYS A 224 8.82 -15.04 -13.07
CA LYS A 224 10.15 -15.65 -13.08
C LYS A 224 11.21 -14.71 -13.67
N HIS A 225 10.90 -14.04 -14.78
CA HIS A 225 11.79 -13.06 -15.40
C HIS A 225 12.05 -11.88 -14.46
N LEU A 226 11.00 -11.34 -13.81
CA LEU A 226 11.15 -10.26 -12.84
C LEU A 226 12.01 -10.70 -11.64
N ARG A 227 11.76 -11.88 -11.08
CA ARG A 227 12.56 -12.43 -9.97
C ARG A 227 14.03 -12.66 -10.35
N HIS A 228 14.28 -13.09 -11.59
CA HIS A 228 15.65 -13.28 -12.09
C HIS A 228 16.41 -11.96 -12.18
N ASN A 229 15.78 -10.91 -12.73
CA ASN A 229 16.40 -9.60 -12.93
C ASN A 229 16.47 -8.78 -11.64
N GLU A 230 15.53 -8.97 -10.73
CA GLU A 230 15.39 -8.26 -9.45
C GLU A 230 15.30 -9.26 -8.29
N PRO A 231 16.42 -9.92 -7.91
CA PRO A 231 16.42 -11.00 -6.91
C PRO A 231 15.86 -10.57 -5.55
N ASN A 232 16.05 -9.31 -5.17
CA ASN A 232 15.63 -8.76 -3.88
C ASN A 232 14.25 -8.09 -3.92
N ALA A 233 13.58 -8.04 -5.09
CA ALA A 233 12.28 -7.39 -5.20
C ALA A 233 11.22 -8.08 -4.32
N TYR A 234 10.29 -7.29 -3.78
CA TYR A 234 9.05 -7.79 -3.20
C TYR A 234 7.97 -7.76 -4.28
N ILE A 235 7.50 -8.94 -4.68
CA ILE A 235 6.57 -9.12 -5.80
C ILE A 235 5.18 -9.43 -5.26
N VAL A 236 4.25 -8.52 -5.50
CA VAL A 236 2.83 -8.66 -5.17
C VAL A 236 2.08 -9.07 -6.42
N VAL A 237 1.21 -10.07 -6.33
CA VAL A 237 0.32 -10.46 -7.43
C VAL A 237 -1.13 -10.27 -6.99
N SER A 238 -1.88 -9.48 -7.76
CA SER A 238 -3.29 -9.22 -7.54
C SER A 238 -4.12 -9.93 -8.61
N LEU A 239 -4.97 -10.87 -8.19
CA LEU A 239 -5.84 -11.61 -9.11
C LEU A 239 -7.30 -11.28 -8.84
N HIS A 240 -8.07 -11.15 -9.92
CA HIS A 240 -9.52 -11.04 -9.86
C HIS A 240 -10.12 -12.36 -10.43
N TRP A 241 -10.63 -13.22 -9.53
CA TRP A 241 -10.92 -14.62 -9.86
C TRP A 241 -11.87 -15.32 -8.91
N GLY A 242 -12.21 -16.57 -9.24
CA GLY A 242 -12.98 -17.46 -8.37
C GLY A 242 -14.45 -17.47 -8.70
N ILE A 243 -15.27 -17.78 -7.72
CA ILE A 243 -16.73 -17.86 -7.83
C ILE A 243 -17.33 -16.95 -6.78
N GLU A 244 -18.22 -16.06 -7.19
CA GLU A 244 -18.91 -15.12 -6.31
C GLU A 244 -19.58 -15.84 -5.13
N HIS A 245 -19.52 -15.21 -3.96
CA HIS A 245 -20.15 -15.65 -2.71
C HIS A 245 -19.68 -17.02 -2.16
N GLN A 246 -18.53 -17.52 -2.63
CA GLN A 246 -17.89 -18.72 -2.07
C GLN A 246 -16.88 -18.31 -0.99
N LEU A 247 -17.00 -18.95 0.21
CA LEU A 247 -16.09 -18.70 1.35
C LEU A 247 -14.76 -19.47 1.26
N THR A 248 -14.69 -20.46 0.38
CA THR A 248 -13.50 -21.30 0.20
C THR A 248 -13.01 -21.23 -1.25
N PRO A 249 -11.69 -21.09 -1.47
CA PRO A 249 -11.14 -21.11 -2.81
C PRO A 249 -11.28 -22.50 -3.45
N THR A 250 -11.49 -22.50 -4.75
CA THR A 250 -11.55 -23.72 -5.56
C THR A 250 -10.18 -24.41 -5.62
N ALA A 251 -10.17 -25.70 -5.98
CA ALA A 251 -8.92 -26.44 -6.23
C ALA A 251 -8.07 -25.79 -7.35
N LEU A 252 -8.73 -25.18 -8.35
CA LEU A 252 -8.05 -24.44 -9.42
C LEU A 252 -7.35 -23.19 -8.90
N GLN A 253 -8.01 -22.37 -8.08
CA GLN A 253 -7.39 -21.20 -7.44
C GLN A 253 -6.17 -21.61 -6.61
N ARG A 254 -6.28 -22.65 -5.77
CA ARG A 254 -5.14 -23.15 -4.97
C ARG A 254 -3.94 -23.54 -5.83
N ARG A 255 -4.18 -24.32 -6.90
CA ARG A 255 -3.12 -24.74 -7.81
C ARG A 255 -2.46 -23.55 -8.51
N GLN A 256 -3.24 -22.62 -9.03
CA GLN A 256 -2.72 -21.43 -9.71
C GLN A 256 -1.95 -20.52 -8.76
N ALA A 257 -2.46 -20.29 -7.55
CA ALA A 257 -1.79 -19.49 -6.53
C ALA A 257 -0.39 -20.03 -6.20
N ARG A 258 -0.30 -21.33 -5.93
CA ARG A 258 0.98 -21.97 -5.60
C ARG A 258 1.98 -21.91 -6.76
N LEU A 259 1.54 -22.02 -8.01
CA LEU A 259 2.40 -21.83 -9.19
C LEU A 259 2.98 -20.41 -9.26
N LEU A 260 2.22 -19.37 -8.88
CA LEU A 260 2.69 -17.99 -8.87
C LEU A 260 3.69 -17.75 -7.73
N ILE A 261 3.47 -18.35 -6.55
CA ILE A 261 4.48 -18.33 -5.47
C ILE A 261 5.74 -19.06 -5.90
N ASP A 262 5.63 -20.25 -6.51
CA ASP A 262 6.77 -21.02 -7.01
C ASP A 262 7.53 -20.28 -8.13
N ALA A 263 6.88 -19.36 -8.84
CA ALA A 263 7.50 -18.49 -9.83
C ALA A 263 8.29 -17.34 -9.19
N GLY A 264 8.08 -17.03 -7.91
CA GLY A 264 8.80 -15.99 -7.19
C GLY A 264 7.95 -14.85 -6.63
N ALA A 265 6.61 -14.94 -6.67
CA ALA A 265 5.75 -13.98 -5.97
C ALA A 265 5.93 -14.13 -4.44
N ASN A 266 5.89 -13.00 -3.72
CA ASN A 266 6.01 -12.97 -2.26
C ASN A 266 4.65 -12.99 -1.56
N ILE A 267 3.61 -12.48 -2.21
CA ILE A 267 2.25 -12.40 -1.67
C ILE A 267 1.24 -12.38 -2.82
N LEU A 268 0.11 -13.02 -2.62
CA LEU A 268 -1.07 -12.86 -3.46
C LEU A 268 -2.16 -12.14 -2.68
N VAL A 269 -2.73 -11.07 -3.28
CA VAL A 269 -3.87 -10.33 -2.74
C VAL A 269 -4.96 -10.31 -3.80
N CYS A 270 -6.02 -11.10 -3.61
CA CYS A 270 -6.98 -11.38 -4.67
C CYS A 270 -8.40 -10.89 -4.31
N HIS A 271 -9.27 -10.84 -5.34
CA HIS A 271 -10.56 -10.16 -5.38
C HIS A 271 -11.63 -10.99 -6.13
N HIS A 272 -12.82 -10.42 -6.32
CA HIS A 272 -13.95 -10.92 -7.12
C HIS A 272 -15.04 -11.64 -6.34
N THR A 273 -14.70 -12.49 -5.40
CA THR A 273 -15.74 -13.33 -4.77
C THR A 273 -16.70 -12.56 -3.89
N HIS A 274 -16.40 -11.28 -3.61
CA HIS A 274 -17.13 -10.40 -2.70
C HIS A 274 -17.27 -10.97 -1.28
N THR A 275 -16.43 -11.94 -0.94
CA THR A 275 -16.37 -12.59 0.38
C THR A 275 -14.92 -12.69 0.83
N LEU A 276 -14.69 -12.64 2.13
CA LEU A 276 -13.39 -13.00 2.69
C LEU A 276 -13.23 -14.51 2.59
N GLN A 277 -12.31 -14.99 1.74
CA GLN A 277 -11.94 -16.38 1.64
C GLN A 277 -10.83 -16.74 2.63
N SER A 278 -10.61 -18.06 2.84
CA SER A 278 -9.53 -18.54 3.69
C SER A 278 -8.16 -18.05 3.21
N ILE A 279 -7.28 -17.76 4.16
CA ILE A 279 -5.90 -17.35 3.91
C ILE A 279 -5.03 -18.60 4.00
N GLU A 280 -4.10 -18.77 3.06
CA GLU A 280 -3.13 -19.86 3.05
C GLU A 280 -1.71 -19.33 3.24
N GLN A 281 -0.90 -20.06 4.01
CA GLN A 281 0.56 -19.86 4.04
C GLN A 281 1.19 -20.98 3.19
N TYR A 282 1.84 -20.59 2.09
CA TYR A 282 2.53 -21.54 1.22
C TYR A 282 3.99 -21.13 1.05
N LYS A 283 4.91 -22.00 1.47
CA LYS A 283 6.37 -21.73 1.47
C LYS A 283 6.74 -20.38 2.16
N GLY A 284 6.03 -20.04 3.24
CA GLY A 284 6.25 -18.79 3.96
C GLY A 284 5.63 -17.55 3.31
N CYS A 285 4.94 -17.70 2.17
CA CYS A 285 4.27 -16.61 1.45
C CYS A 285 2.76 -16.65 1.69
N PRO A 286 2.14 -15.55 2.11
CA PRO A 286 0.71 -15.50 2.33
C PRO A 286 -0.07 -15.40 1.02
N ILE A 287 -1.15 -16.14 0.93
CA ILE A 287 -2.09 -16.15 -0.19
C ILE A 287 -3.47 -15.75 0.34
N TYR A 288 -3.91 -14.55 0.00
CA TYR A 288 -5.26 -14.06 0.24
C TYR A 288 -6.10 -14.36 -1.02
N TYR A 289 -6.85 -15.45 -1.01
CA TYR A 289 -7.65 -15.90 -2.16
C TYR A 289 -8.77 -14.94 -2.55
N SER A 290 -9.31 -14.21 -1.60
CA SER A 290 -10.12 -13.01 -1.74
C SER A 290 -10.14 -12.26 -0.41
N ILE A 291 -9.92 -10.96 -0.46
CA ILE A 291 -10.00 -10.10 0.73
C ILE A 291 -11.39 -9.47 0.91
N GLY A 292 -12.34 -9.78 -0.01
CA GLY A 292 -13.72 -9.30 0.04
C GLY A 292 -13.89 -7.87 -0.48
N ASN A 293 -15.01 -7.25 -0.12
CA ASN A 293 -15.35 -5.88 -0.50
C ASN A 293 -14.64 -4.84 0.36
N PHE A 294 -14.61 -3.60 -0.12
CA PHE A 294 -14.15 -2.44 0.67
C PHE A 294 -15.19 -1.32 0.66
N ILE A 295 -15.40 -0.61 -0.44
CA ILE A 295 -16.51 0.33 -0.62
C ILE A 295 -17.52 -0.36 -1.52
N PHE A 296 -18.59 -0.87 -0.94
CA PHE A 296 -19.55 -1.72 -1.67
C PHE A 296 -20.92 -1.72 -1.00
N ASP A 297 -21.99 -1.96 -1.78
CA ASP A 297 -23.37 -1.89 -1.32
C ASP A 297 -24.02 -3.23 -0.96
N GLN A 298 -23.26 -4.33 -0.95
CA GLN A 298 -23.78 -5.63 -0.54
C GLN A 298 -23.96 -5.69 0.98
N THR A 299 -25.11 -6.19 1.43
CA THR A 299 -25.55 -6.15 2.84
C THR A 299 -25.57 -7.53 3.51
N LYS A 300 -25.38 -8.62 2.77
CA LYS A 300 -25.33 -9.97 3.37
C LYS A 300 -24.08 -10.12 4.24
N PRO A 301 -24.16 -10.74 5.43
CA PRO A 301 -23.01 -10.90 6.33
C PRO A 301 -21.76 -11.52 5.69
N ILE A 302 -21.92 -12.40 4.71
CA ILE A 302 -20.80 -13.00 3.98
C ILE A 302 -20.10 -12.00 3.05
N ASN A 303 -20.75 -10.90 2.69
CA ASN A 303 -20.26 -9.86 1.77
C ASN A 303 -19.83 -8.58 2.49
N THR A 304 -20.29 -8.38 3.76
CA THR A 304 -19.90 -7.21 4.56
C THR A 304 -18.60 -7.46 5.33
N ARG A 305 -18.23 -8.72 5.58
CA ARG A 305 -16.97 -9.09 6.24
C ARG A 305 -15.85 -9.22 5.22
N ALA A 306 -14.78 -8.49 5.47
CA ALA A 306 -13.62 -8.40 4.58
C ALA A 306 -12.35 -8.15 5.40
N CYS A 307 -11.21 -7.97 4.75
CA CYS A 307 -10.01 -7.50 5.40
C CYS A 307 -9.24 -6.52 4.52
N VAL A 308 -8.40 -5.73 5.17
CA VAL A 308 -7.35 -4.95 4.56
C VAL A 308 -6.01 -5.64 4.86
N VAL A 309 -5.13 -5.69 3.89
CA VAL A 309 -3.80 -6.30 4.03
C VAL A 309 -2.75 -5.20 4.05
N LYS A 310 -2.06 -5.04 5.18
CA LYS A 310 -0.96 -4.08 5.31
C LYS A 310 0.36 -4.82 5.27
N VAL A 311 1.24 -4.40 4.37
CA VAL A 311 2.59 -4.93 4.22
C VAL A 311 3.58 -3.84 4.63
N VAL A 312 4.44 -4.13 5.60
CA VAL A 312 5.54 -3.25 6.01
C VAL A 312 6.85 -3.92 5.61
N LEU A 313 7.63 -3.23 4.79
CA LEU A 313 8.85 -3.72 4.19
C LEU A 313 10.06 -2.98 4.75
N THR A 314 11.11 -3.72 5.05
CA THR A 314 12.47 -3.23 5.23
C THR A 314 13.35 -3.73 4.07
N ALA A 315 14.64 -3.42 4.09
CA ALA A 315 15.57 -3.93 3.07
C ALA A 315 15.57 -5.47 2.98
N ASN A 316 15.40 -6.17 4.13
CA ASN A 316 15.55 -7.62 4.19
C ASN A 316 14.27 -8.37 4.58
N ASP A 317 13.32 -7.70 5.28
CA ASP A 317 12.14 -8.34 5.86
C ASP A 317 10.83 -7.77 5.31
N ALA A 318 9.76 -8.54 5.47
CA ALA A 318 8.40 -8.15 5.20
C ALA A 318 7.48 -8.60 6.35
N HIS A 319 6.79 -7.66 6.96
CA HIS A 319 5.73 -7.95 7.92
C HIS A 319 4.37 -7.74 7.26
N VAL A 320 3.52 -8.76 7.31
CA VAL A 320 2.17 -8.72 6.75
C VAL A 320 1.15 -8.77 7.87
N GLU A 321 0.31 -7.74 7.94
CA GLU A 321 -0.77 -7.60 8.90
C GLU A 321 -2.12 -7.73 8.19
N THR A 322 -3.00 -8.57 8.72
CA THR A 322 -4.40 -8.70 8.28
C THR A 322 -5.29 -7.89 9.21
N ILE A 323 -5.93 -6.86 8.70
CA ILE A 323 -6.81 -5.97 9.46
C ILE A 323 -8.26 -6.30 9.09
N PRO A 324 -9.02 -6.96 9.98
CA PRO A 324 -10.42 -7.27 9.72
C PRO A 324 -11.27 -6.00 9.63
N ILE A 325 -12.17 -5.99 8.66
CA ILE A 325 -13.12 -4.90 8.47
C ILE A 325 -14.54 -5.44 8.31
N GLU A 326 -15.51 -4.61 8.65
CA GLU A 326 -16.93 -4.81 8.35
C GLU A 326 -17.46 -3.59 7.61
N ILE A 327 -18.28 -3.83 6.60
CA ILE A 327 -18.89 -2.79 5.77
C ILE A 327 -20.29 -2.50 6.29
N ASN A 328 -20.50 -1.27 6.76
CA ASN A 328 -21.79 -0.78 7.21
C ASN A 328 -22.21 0.39 6.32
N ASP A 329 -23.38 0.28 5.70
CA ASP A 329 -23.90 1.32 4.79
C ASP A 329 -22.84 1.81 3.78
N CYS A 330 -22.23 0.87 3.05
CA CYS A 330 -21.17 1.07 2.07
C CYS A 330 -19.81 1.56 2.64
N VAL A 331 -19.67 1.77 3.95
CA VAL A 331 -18.45 2.27 4.60
C VAL A 331 -17.71 1.14 5.31
N PRO A 332 -16.45 0.87 4.95
CA PRO A 332 -15.62 -0.09 5.66
C PRO A 332 -15.13 0.50 7.00
N GLU A 333 -15.23 -0.29 8.05
CA GLU A 333 -14.74 0.05 9.38
C GLU A 333 -13.89 -1.08 9.95
N VAL A 334 -12.88 -0.75 10.77
CA VAL A 334 -12.07 -1.78 11.45
C VAL A 334 -12.95 -2.53 12.44
N TYR A 335 -13.00 -3.83 12.28
CA TYR A 335 -13.77 -4.73 13.13
C TYR A 335 -12.84 -5.48 14.09
N GLN A 336 -13.19 -5.50 15.39
CA GLN A 336 -12.46 -6.29 16.38
C GLN A 336 -12.98 -7.73 16.36
N LEU A 337 -12.24 -8.63 15.71
CA LEU A 337 -12.49 -10.07 15.83
C LEU A 337 -11.89 -10.61 17.12
N THR A 338 -12.66 -11.41 17.84
CA THR A 338 -12.14 -12.27 18.90
C THR A 338 -11.27 -13.42 18.35
N SER A 339 -11.38 -13.78 17.07
CA SER A 339 -10.45 -14.66 16.31
C SER A 339 -10.79 -14.70 14.82
N LEU A 340 -9.79 -14.63 13.94
CA LEU A 340 -9.94 -15.01 12.51
C LEU A 340 -9.84 -16.52 12.37
N PRO A 341 -10.64 -17.18 11.50
CA PRO A 341 -10.45 -18.60 11.21
C PRO A 341 -9.15 -18.80 10.40
N VAL A 342 -8.05 -19.05 11.11
CA VAL A 342 -6.82 -19.54 10.49
C VAL A 342 -6.97 -21.06 10.36
N ASN A 343 -7.29 -21.55 9.18
CA ASN A 343 -7.17 -22.97 8.88
C ASN A 343 -5.68 -23.32 8.77
N LYS A 344 -5.22 -24.16 9.70
CA LYS A 344 -3.91 -24.80 9.66
C LYS A 344 -3.78 -25.77 8.49
#